data_1aeb6f5d476161d45af10ef01e109b56
#
_entry.id   1aeb6f5d476161d45af10ef01e109b56
#
_cell.length_a   1.000
_cell.length_b   1.000
_cell.length_c   1.000
_cell.angle_alpha   90.00
_cell.angle_beta   90.00
_cell.angle_gamma   90.00
#
_symmetry.space_group_name_H-M   'P 1'
#
loop_
_entity.id
_entity.type
_entity.pdbx_description
1 polymer ?
#
loop_
_entity_poly.entity_id
_entity_poly.type
_entity_poly.pdbx_seq_one_letter_code
_entity_poly.pdbx_strand_id
1 'polypeptide(L)'
;MEEQIYRQPRRSGKKWILIIAAVFVLLLSAVAFVLTANRLSLSVELDGEPEMMLEYGGHFQDPGAHLCVRGSLLWKDGMSPEDVSVGIQGKVDDEKTGKYILTYAADYRGMHAEAQRIVRVVDTVCPEIILAPDTGGTLLPGTPYQEAGYRAIDNYDGDITDRVVRSEEYGKIIYAVTDSSGNPGYAEREVPYYDPIPPEIVLEGDADMAITTGTFYQEPGYTAVDNVDGDLTQQVQVDGEVDWLTPGTYSVTYTVTDGYKNTTIVTRTVEVQAVPRPEVVWPEGKVIYLTFDDGPGPYTEQLLDVLDSYGVKATFFVTNRGYGEMMKEIVDRGHSIGIHTMSHVYERIYASPEAYFADLLGMQDVIYRNTGVKTTLMRFPGGSSNTVSAHSYVGLMSLLTRAVQDAGFQYFDWNVDSNDAGGAKKAQTVFNNVTTGVSQNRVSVVLQHDIHDFSVDAVEDIIVWGLNNGYSFERLTETSPGVHHGVQN
;
A
#
# COMPACT_ATOMS: atom_id res chain seq x y z
N MET A 1 -50.52 -44.85 -76.26
CA MET A 1 -49.81 -46.14 -76.23
C MET A 1 -49.46 -46.43 -74.81
N GLU A 2 -49.92 -47.57 -74.37
CA GLU A 2 -49.79 -48.27 -73.09
C GLU A 2 -50.55 -47.71 -71.89
N GLU A 3 -51.71 -48.35 -71.71
CA GLU A 3 -52.51 -48.38 -70.48
C GLU A 3 -51.79 -49.08 -69.36
N GLN A 4 -51.73 -48.47 -68.18
CA GLN A 4 -51.38 -49.17 -66.93
C GLN A 4 -52.65 -49.38 -66.10
N ILE A 5 -53.01 -50.61 -65.92
CA ILE A 5 -54.09 -51.11 -65.15
C ILE A 5 -53.84 -50.97 -63.66
N TYR A 6 -54.69 -50.22 -62.95
CA TYR A 6 -54.71 -50.07 -61.51
C TYR A 6 -55.34 -51.29 -60.84
N ARG A 7 -54.60 -52.09 -60.08
CA ARG A 7 -55.12 -53.14 -59.17
C ARG A 7 -55.25 -52.62 -57.77
N GLN A 8 -56.45 -52.55 -57.24
CA GLN A 8 -56.71 -52.32 -55.83
C GLN A 8 -56.28 -53.50 -54.95
N PRO A 9 -55.60 -53.27 -53.75
CA PRO A 9 -55.36 -54.39 -52.84
C PRO A 9 -56.56 -54.59 -51.89
N ARG A 10 -56.88 -55.81 -51.65
CA ARG A 10 -57.89 -56.33 -50.71
C ARG A 10 -57.56 -55.88 -49.29
N ARG A 11 -58.46 -55.20 -48.55
CA ARG A 11 -58.44 -54.93 -47.15
C ARG A 11 -58.46 -56.23 -46.33
N SER A 12 -57.34 -56.54 -45.61
CA SER A 12 -57.23 -57.68 -44.73
C SER A 12 -57.80 -57.35 -43.33
N GLY A 13 -58.55 -58.31 -42.76
CA GLY A 13 -59.20 -58.25 -41.45
C GLY A 13 -58.25 -58.05 -40.19
N LYS A 14 -56.94 -57.81 -40.42
CA LYS A 14 -55.96 -57.63 -39.34
C LYS A 14 -56.09 -56.29 -38.55
N LYS A 15 -56.78 -55.27 -39.14
CA LYS A 15 -56.98 -54.00 -38.46
C LYS A 15 -57.97 -54.04 -37.29
N TRP A 16 -58.97 -54.88 -37.38
CA TRP A 16 -60.01 -55.06 -36.33
C TRP A 16 -59.47 -55.80 -35.12
N ILE A 17 -58.54 -56.77 -35.28
CA ILE A 17 -57.91 -57.53 -34.20
C ILE A 17 -56.95 -56.62 -33.40
N LEU A 18 -56.21 -55.71 -34.07
CA LEU A 18 -55.35 -54.73 -33.40
C LEU A 18 -56.12 -53.69 -32.61
N ILE A 19 -57.31 -53.25 -33.13
CA ILE A 19 -58.16 -52.31 -32.40
C ILE A 19 -58.78 -52.97 -31.16
N ILE A 20 -59.22 -54.19 -31.24
CA ILE A 20 -59.80 -54.97 -30.12
C ILE A 20 -58.72 -55.24 -29.08
N ALA A 21 -57.48 -55.57 -29.50
CA ALA A 21 -56.36 -55.77 -28.59
C ALA A 21 -55.92 -54.46 -27.88
N ALA A 22 -55.90 -53.33 -28.60
CA ALA A 22 -55.63 -52.02 -28.01
C ALA A 22 -56.69 -51.56 -27.01
N VAL A 23 -57.98 -51.81 -27.34
CA VAL A 23 -59.11 -51.50 -26.42
C VAL A 23 -59.04 -52.41 -25.18
N PHE A 24 -58.67 -53.69 -25.36
CA PHE A 24 -58.49 -54.59 -24.19
C PHE A 24 -57.32 -54.23 -23.30
N VAL A 25 -56.19 -53.79 -23.88
CA VAL A 25 -55.06 -53.28 -23.13
C VAL A 25 -55.43 -51.95 -22.42
N LEU A 26 -56.18 -51.06 -23.08
CA LEU A 26 -56.65 -49.83 -22.42
C LEU A 26 -57.67 -50.14 -21.31
N LEU A 27 -58.52 -51.11 -21.48
CA LEU A 27 -59.46 -51.58 -20.44
C LEU A 27 -58.69 -52.23 -19.29
N LEU A 28 -57.68 -53.07 -19.54
CA LEU A 28 -56.85 -53.68 -18.52
C LEU A 28 -56.04 -52.62 -17.80
N SER A 29 -55.46 -51.64 -18.49
CA SER A 29 -54.75 -50.53 -17.88
C SER A 29 -55.71 -49.61 -17.10
N ALA A 30 -56.93 -49.36 -17.59
CA ALA A 30 -57.90 -48.61 -16.80
C ALA A 30 -58.39 -49.40 -15.57
N VAL A 31 -58.57 -50.70 -15.67
CA VAL A 31 -58.86 -51.56 -14.50
C VAL A 31 -57.66 -51.62 -13.53
N ALA A 32 -56.44 -51.77 -14.04
CA ALA A 32 -55.27 -51.75 -13.22
C ALA A 32 -55.11 -50.38 -12.58
N PHE A 33 -55.36 -49.30 -13.28
CA PHE A 33 -55.37 -47.92 -12.76
C PHE A 33 -56.47 -47.75 -11.68
N VAL A 34 -57.66 -48.21 -11.91
CA VAL A 34 -58.74 -48.14 -10.93
C VAL A 34 -58.44 -49.03 -9.72
N LEU A 35 -57.82 -50.20 -9.90
CA LEU A 35 -57.39 -51.07 -8.79
C LEU A 35 -56.18 -50.47 -7.99
N THR A 36 -55.28 -49.83 -8.65
CA THR A 36 -54.17 -49.15 -7.97
C THR A 36 -54.58 -47.82 -7.33
N ALA A 37 -55.44 -47.03 -8.01
CA ALA A 37 -56.04 -45.83 -7.49
C ALA A 37 -57.08 -46.08 -6.39
N ASN A 38 -57.52 -47.30 -6.20
CA ASN A 38 -58.49 -47.69 -5.15
C ASN A 38 -57.79 -48.29 -3.90
N ARG A 39 -56.48 -48.28 -3.80
CA ARG A 39 -55.81 -48.73 -2.58
C ARG A 39 -55.96 -47.67 -1.52
N LEU A 40 -56.55 -48.02 -0.42
CA LEU A 40 -56.55 -47.23 0.80
C LEU A 40 -55.11 -47.10 1.27
N SER A 41 -54.64 -45.90 1.51
CA SER A 41 -53.37 -45.64 2.22
C SER A 41 -53.65 -44.88 3.49
N LEU A 42 -52.93 -45.27 4.52
CA LEU A 42 -53.05 -44.71 5.84
C LEU A 42 -51.73 -43.97 6.16
N SER A 43 -51.85 -42.77 6.65
CA SER A 43 -50.69 -42.02 7.20
C SER A 43 -51.12 -41.32 8.46
N VAL A 44 -50.19 -41.23 9.42
CA VAL A 44 -50.34 -40.32 10.56
C VAL A 44 -49.62 -39.04 10.19
N GLU A 45 -50.36 -37.93 10.23
CA GLU A 45 -49.81 -36.59 9.98
C GLU A 45 -49.66 -35.86 11.32
N LEU A 46 -48.49 -35.28 11.53
CA LEU A 46 -48.18 -34.55 12.77
C LEU A 46 -48.83 -33.17 12.71
N ASP A 47 -49.43 -32.75 13.83
CA ASP A 47 -49.86 -31.37 13.99
C ASP A 47 -48.67 -30.51 14.42
N GLY A 48 -48.19 -29.63 13.55
CA GLY A 48 -46.97 -28.87 13.77
C GLY A 48 -45.69 -29.54 13.26
N GLU A 49 -44.56 -29.08 13.69
CA GLU A 49 -43.25 -29.49 13.17
C GLU A 49 -42.84 -30.91 13.62
N PRO A 50 -42.24 -31.70 12.71
CA PRO A 50 -41.78 -33.07 13.06
C PRO A 50 -40.52 -33.08 13.95
N GLU A 51 -39.74 -31.98 13.95
CA GLU A 51 -38.63 -31.80 14.86
C GLU A 51 -38.81 -30.49 15.63
N MET A 52 -38.77 -30.54 16.94
CA MET A 52 -38.96 -29.38 17.81
C MET A 52 -37.76 -29.25 18.76
N MET A 53 -37.37 -28.02 19.00
CA MET A 53 -36.41 -27.69 20.07
C MET A 53 -37.18 -27.12 21.25
N LEU A 54 -36.80 -27.53 22.44
CA LEU A 54 -37.34 -27.05 23.68
C LEU A 54 -36.16 -26.66 24.59
N GLU A 55 -36.24 -25.48 25.13
CA GLU A 55 -35.26 -25.03 26.13
C GLU A 55 -35.48 -25.81 27.43
N TYR A 56 -34.40 -26.20 28.10
CA TYR A 56 -34.41 -26.86 29.41
C TYR A 56 -35.27 -26.07 30.43
N GLY A 57 -36.12 -26.78 31.17
CA GLY A 57 -37.08 -26.18 32.08
C GLY A 57 -38.31 -25.52 31.41
N GLY A 58 -38.34 -25.51 30.11
CA GLY A 58 -39.52 -25.11 29.33
C GLY A 58 -40.57 -26.18 29.34
N HIS A 59 -41.85 -25.82 29.38
CA HIS A 59 -42.92 -26.81 29.41
C HIS A 59 -43.28 -27.30 28.00
N PHE A 60 -43.08 -28.61 27.75
CA PHE A 60 -43.45 -29.23 26.47
C PHE A 60 -44.95 -29.38 26.33
N GLN A 61 -45.51 -28.80 25.31
CA GLN A 61 -46.90 -29.02 24.86
C GLN A 61 -46.89 -29.77 23.54
N ASP A 62 -47.39 -30.98 23.55
CA ASP A 62 -47.51 -31.76 22.33
C ASP A 62 -48.61 -31.19 21.44
N PRO A 63 -48.31 -30.76 20.22
CA PRO A 63 -49.32 -30.31 19.28
C PRO A 63 -50.27 -31.42 18.78
N GLY A 64 -49.85 -32.68 18.96
CA GLY A 64 -50.65 -33.84 18.54
C GLY A 64 -50.38 -34.36 17.15
N ALA A 65 -51.22 -35.26 16.71
CA ALA A 65 -51.22 -35.84 15.38
C ALA A 65 -52.61 -36.37 15.04
N HIS A 66 -52.92 -36.43 13.76
CA HIS A 66 -54.19 -36.95 13.28
C HIS A 66 -53.99 -38.01 12.20
N LEU A 67 -54.97 -38.87 12.06
CA LEU A 67 -54.97 -39.93 11.06
C LEU A 67 -55.48 -39.39 9.70
N CYS A 68 -54.66 -39.52 8.68
CA CYS A 68 -55.03 -39.23 7.30
C CYS A 68 -55.30 -40.52 6.53
N VAL A 69 -56.47 -40.61 5.96
CA VAL A 69 -56.86 -41.73 5.11
C VAL A 69 -56.98 -41.27 3.68
N ARG A 70 -56.10 -41.72 2.81
CA ARG A 70 -56.12 -41.42 1.38
C ARG A 70 -56.56 -42.67 0.62
N GLY A 71 -57.53 -42.55 -0.23
CA GLY A 71 -57.97 -43.67 -1.05
C GLY A 71 -58.79 -43.22 -2.21
N SER A 72 -58.93 -43.99 -3.19
CA SER A 72 -59.56 -43.91 -4.52
C SER A 72 -60.36 -42.67 -4.89
N LEU A 73 -60.73 -42.55 -6.18
CA LEU A 73 -61.61 -41.56 -6.80
C LEU A 73 -62.93 -41.27 -6.05
N LEU A 74 -63.29 -42.04 -5.07
CA LEU A 74 -64.55 -41.97 -4.30
C LEU A 74 -64.34 -41.33 -2.90
N TRP A 75 -63.12 -41.07 -2.45
CA TRP A 75 -62.82 -40.51 -1.16
C TRP A 75 -62.12 -39.20 -1.32
N LYS A 76 -62.50 -38.17 -0.57
CA LYS A 76 -61.79 -36.88 -0.54
C LYS A 76 -60.46 -37.07 0.21
N ASP A 77 -59.37 -36.63 -0.43
CA ASP A 77 -58.04 -36.55 0.22
C ASP A 77 -58.14 -35.73 1.50
N GLY A 78 -57.53 -36.24 2.60
CA GLY A 78 -57.40 -35.49 3.82
C GLY A 78 -58.56 -35.66 4.82
N MET A 79 -59.45 -36.66 4.68
CA MET A 79 -60.46 -36.96 5.69
C MET A 79 -59.86 -37.78 6.85
N SER A 80 -59.79 -37.17 8.04
CA SER A 80 -59.55 -37.91 9.28
C SER A 80 -60.81 -38.67 9.66
N PRO A 81 -60.71 -39.96 9.94
CA PRO A 81 -61.85 -40.71 10.55
C PRO A 81 -62.08 -40.15 11.94
N GLU A 82 -63.28 -39.59 12.14
CA GLU A 82 -63.64 -38.90 13.41
C GLU A 82 -63.57 -39.77 14.65
N ASP A 83 -63.54 -41.12 14.51
CA ASP A 83 -63.57 -42.07 15.61
C ASP A 83 -62.24 -42.79 15.91
N VAL A 84 -61.12 -42.45 15.22
CA VAL A 84 -59.86 -43.13 15.44
C VAL A 84 -58.90 -42.27 16.21
N SER A 85 -58.64 -42.66 17.44
CA SER A 85 -57.64 -42.01 18.29
C SER A 85 -56.23 -42.43 17.87
N VAL A 86 -55.35 -41.43 17.68
CA VAL A 86 -53.91 -41.65 17.50
C VAL A 86 -53.29 -41.90 18.88
N GLY A 87 -52.71 -43.08 19.08
CA GLY A 87 -51.99 -43.43 20.27
C GLY A 87 -50.58 -42.79 20.30
N ILE A 88 -50.16 -42.35 21.42
CA ILE A 88 -48.79 -41.75 21.61
C ILE A 88 -47.98 -42.71 22.47
N GLN A 89 -46.77 -43.01 21.99
CA GLN A 89 -45.73 -43.73 22.77
C GLN A 89 -44.50 -42.84 22.89
N GLY A 90 -43.94 -42.79 24.08
CA GLY A 90 -42.80 -41.93 24.46
C GLY A 90 -43.24 -40.82 25.41
N LYS A 91 -42.30 -40.17 26.02
CA LYS A 91 -42.50 -39.02 26.90
C LYS A 91 -41.32 -38.08 26.75
N VAL A 92 -41.57 -36.81 26.72
CA VAL A 92 -40.53 -35.80 26.84
C VAL A 92 -40.28 -35.50 28.31
N ASP A 93 -39.03 -35.54 28.74
CA ASP A 93 -38.58 -35.06 30.04
C ASP A 93 -37.99 -33.68 29.83
N ASP A 94 -38.74 -32.65 30.14
CA ASP A 94 -38.40 -31.25 29.94
C ASP A 94 -37.41 -30.70 31.00
N GLU A 95 -37.16 -31.51 32.04
CA GLU A 95 -36.13 -31.25 33.05
C GLU A 95 -34.81 -31.97 32.76
N LYS A 96 -34.64 -32.53 31.57
CA LYS A 96 -33.39 -33.20 31.18
C LYS A 96 -33.06 -32.99 29.71
N THR A 97 -31.87 -32.46 29.45
CA THR A 97 -31.38 -32.31 28.10
C THR A 97 -31.25 -33.63 27.35
N GLY A 98 -31.63 -33.68 26.08
CA GLY A 98 -31.57 -34.91 25.32
C GLY A 98 -32.47 -34.93 24.09
N LYS A 99 -32.45 -36.06 23.41
CA LYS A 99 -33.30 -36.33 22.26
C LYS A 99 -34.44 -37.27 22.67
N TYR A 100 -35.66 -36.83 22.59
CA TYR A 100 -36.87 -37.57 22.87
C TYR A 100 -37.60 -37.84 21.56
N ILE A 101 -38.18 -39.05 21.47
CA ILE A 101 -38.97 -39.47 20.32
C ILE A 101 -40.38 -39.82 20.79
N LEU A 102 -41.34 -39.10 20.23
CA LEU A 102 -42.76 -39.43 20.37
C LEU A 102 -43.20 -40.18 19.12
N THR A 103 -43.71 -41.39 19.30
CA THR A 103 -44.25 -42.17 18.18
C THR A 103 -45.78 -42.14 18.24
N TYR A 104 -46.41 -41.63 17.18
CA TYR A 104 -47.86 -41.55 17.00
C TYR A 104 -48.25 -42.71 16.12
N ALA A 105 -49.14 -43.51 16.59
CA ALA A 105 -49.60 -44.71 15.86
C ALA A 105 -51.12 -44.82 15.85
N ALA A 106 -51.66 -45.26 14.74
CA ALA A 106 -53.09 -45.52 14.59
C ALA A 106 -53.33 -46.76 13.75
N ASP A 107 -54.30 -47.52 14.15
CA ASP A 107 -54.82 -48.68 13.42
C ASP A 107 -56.20 -48.41 12.87
N TYR A 108 -56.39 -48.61 11.58
CA TYR A 108 -57.68 -48.45 10.92
C TYR A 108 -57.90 -49.51 9.86
N ARG A 109 -59.02 -50.28 10.00
CA ARG A 109 -59.39 -51.35 9.08
C ARG A 109 -58.27 -52.37 8.81
N GLY A 110 -57.50 -52.72 9.83
CA GLY A 110 -56.42 -53.71 9.76
C GLY A 110 -55.11 -53.19 9.12
N MET A 111 -55.02 -51.90 8.88
CA MET A 111 -53.78 -51.23 8.45
C MET A 111 -53.24 -50.44 9.64
N HIS A 112 -51.91 -50.37 9.71
CA HIS A 112 -51.17 -49.63 10.71
C HIS A 112 -50.45 -48.48 10.05
N ALA A 113 -50.40 -47.30 10.69
CA ALA A 113 -49.60 -46.17 10.29
C ALA A 113 -48.97 -45.53 11.53
N GLU A 114 -47.74 -45.07 11.37
CA GLU A 114 -47.03 -44.37 12.43
C GLU A 114 -46.28 -43.15 11.89
N ALA A 115 -46.06 -42.16 12.73
CA ALA A 115 -45.18 -41.03 12.54
C ALA A 115 -44.40 -40.73 13.78
N GLN A 116 -43.24 -40.09 13.65
CA GLN A 116 -42.41 -39.75 14.79
C GLN A 116 -42.16 -38.25 14.83
N ARG A 117 -42.26 -37.71 16.06
CA ARG A 117 -41.80 -36.36 16.35
C ARG A 117 -40.56 -36.49 17.22
N ILE A 118 -39.55 -35.74 16.81
CA ILE A 118 -38.31 -35.60 17.58
C ILE A 118 -38.39 -34.31 18.39
N VAL A 119 -38.23 -34.40 19.70
CA VAL A 119 -38.10 -33.25 20.60
C VAL A 119 -36.70 -33.24 21.16
N ARG A 120 -35.98 -32.17 20.90
CA ARG A 120 -34.66 -31.96 21.50
C ARG A 120 -34.79 -30.96 22.63
N VAL A 121 -34.62 -31.44 23.83
CA VAL A 121 -34.45 -30.58 24.99
C VAL A 121 -33.00 -30.16 25.03
N VAL A 122 -32.75 -28.90 24.89
CA VAL A 122 -31.43 -28.28 24.82
C VAL A 122 -31.32 -27.22 25.91
N ASP A 123 -30.14 -26.93 26.27
CA ASP A 123 -29.81 -25.78 27.09
C ASP A 123 -29.01 -24.79 26.20
N THR A 124 -29.55 -23.61 25.98
CA THR A 124 -28.93 -22.54 25.17
C THR A 124 -28.75 -21.26 25.99
N VAL A 125 -29.08 -21.32 27.26
CA VAL A 125 -28.91 -20.17 28.16
C VAL A 125 -27.46 -20.10 28.61
N CYS A 126 -26.88 -18.93 28.45
CA CYS A 126 -25.52 -18.71 28.93
C CYS A 126 -25.50 -18.55 30.45
N PRO A 127 -24.48 -19.06 31.13
CA PRO A 127 -24.31 -18.84 32.55
C PRO A 127 -24.13 -17.37 32.90
N GLU A 128 -24.73 -16.90 33.98
CA GLU A 128 -24.60 -15.56 34.50
C GLU A 128 -23.47 -15.50 35.52
N ILE A 129 -22.49 -14.59 35.30
CA ILE A 129 -21.43 -14.30 36.27
C ILE A 129 -21.81 -13.08 37.07
N ILE A 130 -22.00 -13.24 38.35
CA ILE A 130 -22.38 -12.22 39.32
C ILE A 130 -21.14 -11.83 40.12
N LEU A 131 -20.66 -10.58 39.88
CA LEU A 131 -19.50 -10.06 40.60
C LEU A 131 -19.91 -9.49 41.97
N ALA A 132 -19.18 -9.84 43.02
CA ALA A 132 -19.34 -9.18 44.31
C ALA A 132 -18.94 -7.71 44.23
N PRO A 133 -19.59 -6.81 45.01
CA PRO A 133 -19.19 -5.42 45.07
C PRO A 133 -17.71 -5.27 45.47
N ASP A 134 -16.97 -4.52 44.65
CA ASP A 134 -15.59 -4.20 44.97
C ASP A 134 -15.56 -2.88 45.75
N THR A 135 -15.01 -2.90 46.95
CA THR A 135 -14.76 -1.72 47.78
C THR A 135 -13.32 -1.26 47.73
N GLY A 136 -12.50 -1.88 46.85
CA GLY A 136 -11.10 -1.52 46.61
C GLY A 136 -10.97 -0.12 46.00
N GLY A 137 -9.87 0.57 46.33
CA GLY A 137 -9.50 1.83 45.74
C GLY A 137 -8.64 1.62 44.47
N THR A 138 -8.16 2.73 43.93
CA THR A 138 -7.14 2.74 42.85
C THR A 138 -5.88 2.01 43.31
N LEU A 139 -5.40 1.07 42.49
CA LEU A 139 -4.17 0.33 42.73
C LEU A 139 -2.96 1.02 42.12
N LEU A 140 -1.79 0.79 42.69
CA LEU A 140 -0.54 1.14 42.04
C LEU A 140 -0.18 0.10 40.98
N PRO A 141 0.46 0.48 39.88
CA PRO A 141 0.98 -0.44 38.88
C PRO A 141 1.88 -1.52 39.51
N GLY A 142 1.69 -2.76 39.09
CA GLY A 142 2.40 -3.90 39.65
C GLY A 142 1.83 -4.42 41.00
N THR A 143 0.82 -3.77 41.58
CA THR A 143 0.12 -4.26 42.75
C THR A 143 -0.90 -5.34 42.32
N PRO A 144 -0.84 -6.59 42.82
CA PRO A 144 -1.82 -7.58 42.46
C PRO A 144 -3.21 -7.17 42.96
N TYR A 145 -4.20 -7.31 42.08
CA TYR A 145 -5.60 -7.11 42.50
C TYR A 145 -6.02 -8.18 43.49
N GLN A 146 -6.65 -7.75 44.59
CA GLN A 146 -7.22 -8.64 45.56
C GLN A 146 -8.70 -8.91 45.23
N GLU A 147 -9.01 -10.14 44.82
CA GLU A 147 -10.33 -10.53 44.36
C GLU A 147 -11.43 -10.30 45.41
N ALA A 148 -12.44 -9.50 45.06
CA ALA A 148 -13.59 -9.20 45.90
C ALA A 148 -14.61 -10.37 45.95
N GLY A 149 -14.53 -11.25 44.97
CA GLY A 149 -15.38 -12.43 44.82
C GLY A 149 -16.34 -12.34 43.64
N TYR A 150 -16.80 -13.52 43.24
CA TYR A 150 -17.78 -13.69 42.15
C TYR A 150 -18.52 -15.03 42.32
N ARG A 151 -19.63 -15.18 41.61
CA ARG A 151 -20.40 -16.43 41.48
C ARG A 151 -20.82 -16.58 40.01
N ALA A 152 -20.87 -17.83 39.55
CA ALA A 152 -21.40 -18.16 38.25
C ALA A 152 -22.54 -19.17 38.38
N ILE A 153 -23.71 -18.81 37.88
CA ILE A 153 -24.93 -19.58 38.00
C ILE A 153 -25.48 -19.85 36.60
N ASP A 154 -25.82 -21.08 36.36
CA ASP A 154 -26.44 -21.54 35.13
C ASP A 154 -27.80 -22.19 35.42
N ASN A 155 -28.73 -22.12 34.47
CA ASN A 155 -30.05 -22.67 34.64
C ASN A 155 -30.08 -24.22 34.67
N TYR A 156 -29.14 -24.87 33.96
CA TYR A 156 -29.02 -26.32 33.83
C TYR A 156 -27.94 -26.90 34.77
N ASP A 157 -26.74 -26.30 34.74
CA ASP A 157 -25.59 -26.77 35.52
C ASP A 157 -25.61 -26.31 37.00
N GLY A 158 -26.42 -25.32 37.32
CA GLY A 158 -26.49 -24.72 38.65
C GLY A 158 -25.29 -23.84 38.99
N ASP A 159 -24.71 -24.02 40.16
CA ASP A 159 -23.52 -23.24 40.58
C ASP A 159 -22.25 -23.84 39.95
N ILE A 160 -21.67 -23.09 39.01
CA ILE A 160 -20.44 -23.44 38.27
C ILE A 160 -19.31 -22.45 38.56
N THR A 161 -19.32 -21.80 39.69
CA THR A 161 -18.35 -20.80 40.13
C THR A 161 -16.91 -21.29 40.04
N ASP A 162 -16.69 -22.56 40.37
CA ASP A 162 -15.37 -23.21 40.33
C ASP A 162 -14.81 -23.42 38.91
N ARG A 163 -15.65 -23.28 37.89
CA ARG A 163 -15.23 -23.36 36.46
C ARG A 163 -14.83 -22.01 35.88
N VAL A 164 -15.02 -20.92 36.60
CA VAL A 164 -14.69 -19.57 36.09
C VAL A 164 -13.18 -19.43 35.91
N VAL A 165 -12.77 -19.05 34.71
CA VAL A 165 -11.41 -18.67 34.38
C VAL A 165 -11.30 -17.14 34.46
N ARG A 166 -10.28 -16.68 35.18
CA ARG A 166 -9.98 -15.28 35.36
C ARG A 166 -8.72 -14.89 34.59
N SER A 167 -8.76 -13.80 33.86
CA SER A 167 -7.59 -13.15 33.22
C SER A 167 -7.57 -11.66 33.54
N GLU A 168 -6.37 -11.07 33.55
CA GLU A 168 -6.17 -9.65 33.77
C GLU A 168 -5.67 -9.01 32.46
N GLU A 169 -6.33 -7.93 32.04
CA GLU A 169 -5.96 -7.17 30.86
C GLU A 169 -6.17 -5.66 31.12
N TYR A 170 -5.10 -4.85 31.06
CA TYR A 170 -5.16 -3.38 31.07
C TYR A 170 -6.16 -2.75 32.06
N GLY A 171 -6.06 -3.09 33.32
CA GLY A 171 -6.93 -2.55 34.35
C GLY A 171 -8.33 -3.14 34.39
N LYS A 172 -8.53 -4.25 33.73
CA LYS A 172 -9.73 -5.07 33.79
C LYS A 172 -9.44 -6.48 34.21
N ILE A 173 -10.36 -7.06 34.94
CA ILE A 173 -10.40 -8.51 35.16
C ILE A 173 -11.56 -9.06 34.37
N ILE A 174 -11.24 -10.01 33.50
CA ILE A 174 -12.20 -10.71 32.66
C ILE A 174 -12.47 -12.06 33.33
N TYR A 175 -13.74 -12.34 33.54
CA TYR A 175 -14.24 -13.60 34.02
C TYR A 175 -14.95 -14.32 32.88
N ALA A 176 -14.58 -15.55 32.63
CA ALA A 176 -15.18 -16.36 31.59
C ALA A 176 -15.53 -17.73 32.12
N VAL A 177 -16.69 -18.24 31.77
CA VAL A 177 -17.12 -19.60 32.12
C VAL A 177 -17.86 -20.18 30.92
N THR A 178 -17.85 -21.50 30.81
CA THR A 178 -18.65 -22.22 29.81
C THR A 178 -19.37 -23.33 30.54
N ASP A 179 -20.69 -23.44 30.32
CA ASP A 179 -21.50 -24.53 30.88
C ASP A 179 -21.18 -25.89 30.23
N SER A 180 -21.86 -26.92 30.63
CA SER A 180 -21.70 -28.26 30.05
C SER A 180 -22.33 -28.41 28.67
N SER A 181 -23.21 -27.49 28.29
CA SER A 181 -23.89 -27.44 26.99
C SER A 181 -23.05 -26.67 25.96
N GLY A 182 -22.03 -25.92 26.38
CA GLY A 182 -21.11 -25.15 25.53
C GLY A 182 -21.46 -23.67 25.42
N ASN A 183 -22.41 -23.14 26.21
CA ASN A 183 -22.78 -21.74 26.19
C ASN A 183 -21.78 -20.92 27.03
N PRO A 184 -21.21 -19.81 26.50
CA PRO A 184 -20.23 -19.00 27.21
C PRO A 184 -20.89 -17.88 28.02
N GLY A 185 -20.41 -17.68 29.25
CA GLY A 185 -20.74 -16.55 30.11
C GLY A 185 -19.50 -15.66 30.32
N TYR A 186 -19.70 -14.36 30.38
CA TYR A 186 -18.64 -13.38 30.58
C TYR A 186 -19.06 -12.28 31.53
N ALA A 187 -18.08 -11.79 32.30
CA ALA A 187 -18.21 -10.57 33.08
C ALA A 187 -16.87 -9.84 33.12
N GLU A 188 -16.90 -8.56 33.28
CA GLU A 188 -15.70 -7.72 33.41
C GLU A 188 -15.79 -6.91 34.71
N ARG A 189 -14.65 -6.77 35.38
CA ARG A 189 -14.46 -5.88 36.53
C ARG A 189 -13.39 -4.87 36.16
N GLU A 190 -13.71 -3.58 36.22
CA GLU A 190 -12.70 -2.54 36.12
C GLU A 190 -11.91 -2.45 37.41
N VAL A 191 -10.59 -2.43 37.30
CA VAL A 191 -9.66 -2.23 38.41
C VAL A 191 -8.90 -0.94 38.13
N PRO A 192 -9.23 0.16 38.80
CA PRO A 192 -8.57 1.42 38.55
C PRO A 192 -7.13 1.35 39.08
N TYR A 193 -6.17 1.41 38.16
CA TYR A 193 -4.77 1.62 38.49
C TYR A 193 -4.40 3.10 38.33
N TYR A 194 -3.51 3.56 39.19
CA TYR A 194 -2.91 4.89 39.09
C TYR A 194 -1.44 4.75 38.80
N ASP A 195 -1.02 5.21 37.66
CA ASP A 195 0.38 5.33 37.29
C ASP A 195 0.76 6.83 37.20
N PRO A 196 1.59 7.34 38.12
CA PRO A 196 2.06 8.71 38.06
C PRO A 196 3.32 8.91 37.21
N ILE A 197 3.87 7.84 36.63
CA ILE A 197 5.16 7.90 35.91
C ILE A 197 4.86 8.00 34.41
N PRO A 198 5.30 9.11 33.77
CA PRO A 198 5.14 9.21 32.33
C PRO A 198 6.12 8.28 31.58
N PRO A 199 5.78 7.89 30.37
CA PRO A 199 6.67 7.09 29.52
C PRO A 199 7.98 7.83 29.24
N GLU A 200 9.08 7.12 29.07
CA GLU A 200 10.38 7.66 28.69
C GLU A 200 10.59 7.48 27.18
N ILE A 201 10.94 8.59 26.48
CA ILE A 201 11.36 8.55 25.07
C ILE A 201 12.89 8.68 25.04
N VAL A 202 13.55 7.75 24.38
CA VAL A 202 15.00 7.77 24.12
C VAL A 202 15.21 7.94 22.62
N LEU A 203 15.86 9.04 22.23
CA LEU A 203 16.25 9.26 20.84
C LEU A 203 17.51 8.43 20.51
N GLU A 204 17.50 7.77 19.36
CA GLU A 204 18.70 7.16 18.79
C GLU A 204 19.55 8.24 18.11
N GLY A 205 20.88 8.20 18.31
CA GLY A 205 21.78 9.26 17.86
C GLY A 205 21.68 10.54 18.69
N ASP A 206 22.20 11.63 18.14
CA ASP A 206 22.27 12.91 18.84
C ASP A 206 20.90 13.63 18.84
N ALA A 207 20.55 14.25 19.97
CA ALA A 207 19.36 15.10 20.06
C ALA A 207 19.56 16.42 19.31
N ASP A 208 20.79 16.93 19.25
CA ASP A 208 21.17 18.09 18.44
C ASP A 208 22.06 17.60 17.30
N MET A 209 21.56 17.67 16.07
CA MET A 209 22.23 17.21 14.87
C MET A 209 22.60 18.39 13.97
N ALA A 210 23.66 18.25 13.20
CA ALA A 210 24.00 19.17 12.12
C ALA A 210 24.16 18.40 10.80
N ILE A 211 23.54 18.90 9.75
CA ILE A 211 23.69 18.44 8.38
C ILE A 211 24.01 19.61 7.47
N THR A 212 24.61 19.35 6.31
CA THR A 212 24.79 20.40 5.30
C THR A 212 23.62 20.44 4.33
N THR A 213 23.31 21.61 3.82
CA THR A 213 22.29 21.79 2.76
C THR A 213 22.54 20.79 1.62
N GLY A 214 21.48 20.20 1.10
CA GLY A 214 21.57 19.15 0.06
C GLY A 214 21.82 17.74 0.58
N THR A 215 22.04 17.57 1.90
CA THR A 215 22.13 16.26 2.53
C THR A 215 20.76 15.85 3.06
N PHE A 216 20.22 14.75 2.58
CA PHE A 216 18.95 14.22 3.06
C PHE A 216 19.00 13.98 4.57
N TYR A 217 18.05 14.57 5.29
CA TYR A 217 17.82 14.18 6.67
C TYR A 217 17.24 12.77 6.72
N GLN A 218 17.87 11.92 7.46
CA GLN A 218 17.37 10.59 7.79
C GLN A 218 17.19 10.50 9.30
N GLU A 219 15.95 10.24 9.71
CA GLU A 219 15.64 10.04 11.12
C GLU A 219 16.42 8.83 11.67
N PRO A 220 17.28 9.02 12.70
CA PRO A 220 18.06 7.92 13.26
C PRO A 220 17.21 6.89 14.00
N GLY A 221 16.07 7.32 14.54
CA GLY A 221 15.16 6.47 15.29
C GLY A 221 14.95 6.95 16.72
N TYR A 222 14.07 6.23 17.41
CA TYR A 222 13.72 6.46 18.81
C TYR A 222 13.09 5.18 19.40
N THR A 223 13.05 5.12 20.73
CA THR A 223 12.27 4.14 21.48
C THR A 223 11.44 4.83 22.54
N ALA A 224 10.32 4.24 22.93
CA ALA A 224 9.51 4.73 24.02
C ALA A 224 9.08 3.57 24.90
N VAL A 225 9.31 3.69 26.22
CA VAL A 225 9.00 2.64 27.18
C VAL A 225 8.31 3.26 28.38
N ASP A 226 7.27 2.59 28.85
CA ASP A 226 6.57 2.89 30.08
C ASP A 226 6.70 1.74 31.09
N ASN A 227 6.64 2.06 32.36
CA ASN A 227 6.80 1.09 33.45
C ASN A 227 5.61 0.12 33.58
N VAL A 228 4.44 0.52 33.11
CA VAL A 228 3.20 -0.26 33.19
C VAL A 228 2.78 -0.74 31.79
N ASP A 229 2.74 0.17 30.81
CA ASP A 229 2.28 -0.13 29.46
C ASP A 229 3.38 -0.79 28.59
N GLY A 230 4.64 -0.80 29.07
CA GLY A 230 5.75 -1.42 28.38
C GLY A 230 6.21 -0.64 27.14
N ASP A 231 6.41 -1.32 26.03
CA ASP A 231 6.91 -0.70 24.79
C ASP A 231 5.79 0.09 24.08
N LEU A 232 5.96 1.41 24.08
CA LEU A 232 5.07 2.37 23.42
C LEU A 232 5.68 2.97 22.14
N THR A 233 6.79 2.44 21.64
CA THR A 233 7.54 2.98 20.49
C THR A 233 6.64 3.23 19.27
N GLN A 234 5.71 2.30 18.99
CA GLN A 234 4.78 2.43 17.85
C GLN A 234 3.64 3.44 18.07
N GLN A 235 3.50 3.94 19.30
CA GLN A 235 2.47 4.92 19.65
C GLN A 235 3.02 6.35 19.69
N VAL A 236 4.34 6.52 19.53
CA VAL A 236 4.98 7.84 19.45
C VAL A 236 4.46 8.57 18.22
N GLN A 237 3.94 9.75 18.45
CA GLN A 237 3.59 10.70 17.41
C GLN A 237 4.80 11.58 17.13
N VAL A 238 5.21 11.63 15.86
CA VAL A 238 6.32 12.46 15.39
C VAL A 238 5.74 13.61 14.59
N ASP A 239 6.10 14.83 14.98
CA ASP A 239 5.69 16.06 14.31
C ASP A 239 6.91 16.94 14.02
N GLY A 240 6.85 17.65 12.91
CA GLY A 240 7.94 18.47 12.40
C GLY A 240 8.61 17.85 11.18
N GLU A 241 9.09 18.71 10.32
CA GLU A 241 9.76 18.34 9.07
C GLU A 241 11.08 19.12 8.98
N VAL A 242 12.12 18.46 8.49
CA VAL A 242 13.42 19.06 8.25
C VAL A 242 13.53 19.43 6.78
N ASP A 243 13.50 20.73 6.47
CA ASP A 243 13.83 21.22 5.13
C ASP A 243 15.36 21.20 4.95
N TRP A 244 15.88 20.09 4.47
CA TRP A 244 17.29 19.86 4.22
C TRP A 244 17.86 20.67 3.03
N LEU A 245 17.02 21.43 2.33
CA LEU A 245 17.42 22.32 1.22
C LEU A 245 17.58 23.78 1.63
N THR A 246 17.10 24.16 2.79
CA THR A 246 17.15 25.53 3.27
C THR A 246 17.93 25.59 4.58
N PRO A 247 19.02 26.39 4.66
CA PRO A 247 19.75 26.59 5.90
C PRO A 247 18.82 27.13 7.00
N GLY A 248 18.92 26.53 8.19
CA GLY A 248 18.05 26.89 9.31
C GLY A 248 18.11 25.87 10.43
N THR A 249 17.35 26.14 11.49
CA THR A 249 17.19 25.23 12.61
C THR A 249 15.78 24.65 12.58
N TYR A 250 15.68 23.34 12.54
CA TYR A 250 14.43 22.57 12.46
C TYR A 250 14.26 21.74 13.71
N SER A 251 13.01 21.52 14.11
CA SER A 251 12.68 20.74 15.28
C SER A 251 11.77 19.60 14.90
N VAL A 252 12.12 18.38 15.30
CA VAL A 252 11.29 17.19 15.23
C VAL A 252 10.87 16.83 16.64
N THR A 253 9.58 16.79 16.89
CA THR A 253 8.98 16.58 18.21
C THR A 253 8.37 15.19 18.30
N TYR A 254 8.70 14.47 19.35
CA TYR A 254 8.23 13.11 19.63
C TYR A 254 7.33 13.19 20.86
N THR A 255 6.10 12.74 20.72
CA THR A 255 5.10 12.75 21.78
C THR A 255 4.54 11.36 22.00
N VAL A 256 4.51 10.90 23.23
CA VAL A 256 3.85 9.65 23.61
C VAL A 256 3.04 9.85 24.86
N THR A 257 1.91 9.17 24.94
CA THR A 257 1.00 9.18 26.09
C THR A 257 0.70 7.74 26.47
N ASP A 258 0.83 7.43 27.74
CA ASP A 258 0.51 6.11 28.30
C ASP A 258 -1.01 5.90 28.46
N GLY A 259 -1.41 4.71 28.94
CA GLY A 259 -2.79 4.37 29.24
C GLY A 259 -3.41 5.19 30.37
N TYR A 260 -2.59 5.77 31.23
CA TYR A 260 -2.99 6.58 32.40
C TYR A 260 -2.99 8.08 32.12
N LYS A 261 -2.70 8.49 30.87
CA LYS A 261 -2.72 9.89 30.40
C LYS A 261 -1.49 10.71 30.81
N ASN A 262 -0.42 10.05 31.27
CA ASN A 262 0.86 10.76 31.39
C ASN A 262 1.48 10.89 30.00
N THR A 263 2.05 12.08 29.73
CA THR A 263 2.58 12.40 28.40
C THR A 263 4.02 12.84 28.51
N THR A 264 4.86 12.33 27.63
CA THR A 264 6.26 12.79 27.45
C THR A 264 6.42 13.37 26.08
N ILE A 265 7.17 14.48 26.03
CA ILE A 265 7.53 15.17 24.80
C ILE A 265 9.05 15.35 24.79
N VAL A 266 9.69 14.92 23.71
CA VAL A 266 11.12 15.12 23.45
C VAL A 266 11.28 15.76 22.09
N THR A 267 12.30 16.61 21.93
CA THR A 267 12.56 17.29 20.67
C THR A 267 13.98 16.99 20.19
N ARG A 268 14.10 16.69 18.91
CA ARG A 268 15.38 16.67 18.19
C ARG A 268 15.53 17.97 17.44
N THR A 269 16.67 18.63 17.59
CA THR A 269 17.04 19.83 16.84
C THR A 269 17.96 19.43 15.69
N VAL A 270 17.64 19.87 14.47
CA VAL A 270 18.47 19.64 13.29
C VAL A 270 18.88 20.98 12.71
N GLU A 271 20.17 21.29 12.74
CA GLU A 271 20.74 22.47 12.11
C GLU A 271 21.15 22.13 10.68
N VAL A 272 20.50 22.74 9.69
CA VAL A 272 20.89 22.66 8.29
C VAL A 272 21.83 23.83 7.99
N GLN A 273 23.08 23.52 7.67
CA GLN A 273 24.14 24.52 7.50
C GLN A 273 24.46 24.72 6.03
N ALA A 274 24.57 25.99 5.59
CA ALA A 274 25.13 26.28 4.28
C ALA A 274 26.63 25.98 4.25
N VAL A 275 27.09 25.40 3.14
CA VAL A 275 28.52 25.20 2.89
C VAL A 275 29.13 26.51 2.39
N PRO A 276 30.13 27.07 3.08
CA PRO A 276 30.79 28.29 2.62
C PRO A 276 31.39 28.12 1.22
N ARG A 277 31.13 29.05 0.32
CA ARG A 277 31.71 29.08 -1.02
C ARG A 277 32.87 30.07 -1.09
N PRO A 278 33.86 29.81 -1.95
CA PRO A 278 34.95 30.73 -2.19
C PRO A 278 34.46 32.09 -2.73
N GLU A 279 35.18 33.15 -2.44
CA GLU A 279 34.88 34.46 -3.02
C GLU A 279 35.15 34.47 -4.54
N VAL A 280 34.25 35.08 -5.29
CA VAL A 280 34.34 35.18 -6.74
C VAL A 280 35.42 36.16 -7.14
N VAL A 281 36.36 35.76 -8.00
CA VAL A 281 37.45 36.58 -8.53
C VAL A 281 37.14 36.91 -10.00
N TRP A 282 36.98 38.22 -10.27
CA TRP A 282 36.75 38.68 -11.64
C TRP A 282 38.10 38.83 -12.36
N PRO A 283 38.25 38.31 -13.61
CA PRO A 283 39.46 38.49 -14.38
C PRO A 283 39.68 39.95 -14.78
N GLU A 284 40.90 40.38 -14.83
CA GLU A 284 41.25 41.77 -15.21
C GLU A 284 41.10 42.02 -16.72
N GLY A 285 41.37 41.02 -17.56
CA GLY A 285 41.37 41.09 -19.02
C GLY A 285 40.07 40.61 -19.69
N LYS A 286 40.18 40.44 -21.00
CA LYS A 286 39.14 39.75 -21.81
C LYS A 286 39.33 38.24 -21.72
N VAL A 287 38.34 37.51 -21.24
CA VAL A 287 38.47 36.06 -21.01
C VAL A 287 37.34 35.32 -21.71
N ILE A 288 37.69 34.21 -22.34
CA ILE A 288 36.78 33.19 -22.86
C ILE A 288 36.93 31.94 -22.05
N TYR A 289 35.81 31.49 -21.42
CA TYR A 289 35.65 30.17 -20.84
C TYR A 289 34.92 29.30 -21.87
N LEU A 290 35.68 28.40 -22.54
CA LEU A 290 35.05 27.38 -23.39
C LEU A 290 34.45 26.30 -22.50
N THR A 291 33.18 26.03 -22.67
CA THR A 291 32.50 25.00 -21.89
C THR A 291 31.76 24.04 -22.80
N PHE A 292 31.84 22.75 -22.47
CA PHE A 292 31.29 21.67 -23.27
C PHE A 292 30.36 20.82 -22.41
N ASP A 293 29.11 20.71 -22.87
CA ASP A 293 28.06 19.95 -22.17
C ASP A 293 27.80 18.58 -22.80
N ASP A 294 27.13 17.70 -22.07
CA ASP A 294 26.63 16.38 -22.50
C ASP A 294 27.70 15.30 -22.70
N GLY A 295 28.97 15.65 -22.77
CA GLY A 295 30.06 14.70 -22.91
C GLY A 295 30.34 13.86 -21.66
N PRO A 296 31.45 13.12 -21.64
CA PRO A 296 32.32 12.85 -22.81
C PRO A 296 31.60 12.09 -23.91
N GLY A 297 32.03 12.34 -25.14
CA GLY A 297 31.48 11.74 -26.34
C GLY A 297 32.56 11.31 -27.36
N PRO A 298 32.15 10.92 -28.57
CA PRO A 298 33.07 10.36 -29.55
C PRO A 298 34.10 11.38 -30.08
N TYR A 299 33.88 12.66 -29.88
CA TYR A 299 34.78 13.73 -30.36
C TYR A 299 35.58 14.43 -29.25
N THR A 300 35.41 13.99 -28.01
CA THR A 300 36.06 14.60 -26.84
C THR A 300 37.59 14.48 -26.94
N GLU A 301 38.15 13.34 -27.38
CA GLU A 301 39.58 13.13 -27.53
C GLU A 301 40.16 14.11 -28.57
N GLN A 302 39.52 14.26 -29.76
CA GLN A 302 39.90 15.25 -30.79
C GLN A 302 39.88 16.68 -30.22
N LEU A 303 38.87 17.01 -29.45
CA LEU A 303 38.75 18.31 -28.81
C LEU A 303 39.91 18.56 -27.82
N LEU A 304 40.25 17.59 -27.01
CA LEU A 304 41.36 17.68 -26.04
C LEU A 304 42.71 17.90 -26.77
N ASP A 305 42.93 17.23 -27.90
CA ASP A 305 44.12 17.40 -28.71
C ASP A 305 44.22 18.82 -29.31
N VAL A 306 43.10 19.39 -29.78
CA VAL A 306 43.03 20.77 -30.23
C VAL A 306 43.36 21.74 -29.11
N LEU A 307 42.73 21.59 -27.96
CA LEU A 307 42.97 22.44 -26.79
C LEU A 307 44.43 22.39 -26.31
N ASP A 308 45.03 21.23 -26.27
CA ASP A 308 46.45 21.06 -25.89
C ASP A 308 47.40 21.68 -26.90
N SER A 309 47.09 21.61 -28.21
CA SER A 309 47.92 22.20 -29.27
C SER A 309 48.08 23.73 -29.13
N TYR A 310 47.12 24.39 -28.51
CA TYR A 310 47.12 25.84 -28.23
C TYR A 310 47.40 26.16 -26.77
N GLY A 311 47.60 25.16 -25.92
CA GLY A 311 47.77 25.34 -24.44
C GLY A 311 46.57 25.95 -23.75
N VAL A 312 45.38 25.80 -24.35
CA VAL A 312 44.09 26.28 -23.85
C VAL A 312 43.46 25.28 -22.90
N LYS A 313 42.93 25.78 -21.80
CA LYS A 313 42.14 24.93 -20.87
C LYS A 313 40.66 25.29 -20.92
N ALA A 314 39.80 24.29 -20.85
CA ALA A 314 38.34 24.37 -20.93
C ALA A 314 37.65 23.72 -19.76
N THR A 315 36.31 23.78 -19.74
CA THR A 315 35.50 23.13 -18.72
C THR A 315 34.50 22.18 -19.37
N PHE A 316 34.38 20.98 -18.86
CA PHE A 316 33.48 19.95 -19.37
C PHE A 316 32.42 19.64 -18.31
N PHE A 317 31.15 19.92 -18.64
CA PHE A 317 30.02 19.52 -17.81
C PHE A 317 29.50 18.17 -18.32
N VAL A 318 29.85 17.12 -17.59
CA VAL A 318 29.75 15.74 -18.07
C VAL A 318 28.49 15.03 -17.60
N THR A 319 28.06 14.05 -18.37
CA THR A 319 26.97 13.11 -18.08
C THR A 319 27.49 11.68 -17.97
N ASN A 320 26.70 10.75 -17.40
CA ASN A 320 27.11 9.35 -17.26
C ASN A 320 26.79 8.53 -18.53
N ARG A 321 27.55 8.72 -19.58
CA ARG A 321 27.38 8.00 -20.87
C ARG A 321 28.36 6.84 -21.06
N GLY A 322 29.08 6.42 -20.00
CA GLY A 322 29.97 5.26 -20.07
C GLY A 322 31.41 5.57 -20.50
N TYR A 323 31.81 6.83 -20.61
CA TYR A 323 33.16 7.28 -20.97
C TYR A 323 34.02 7.64 -19.75
N GLY A 324 34.04 6.78 -18.73
CA GLY A 324 34.76 7.08 -17.46
C GLY A 324 36.24 7.35 -17.63
N GLU A 325 36.97 6.64 -18.53
CA GLU A 325 38.37 6.88 -18.83
C GLU A 325 38.59 8.26 -19.44
N MET A 326 37.66 8.73 -20.27
CA MET A 326 37.75 10.07 -20.87
C MET A 326 37.51 11.18 -19.83
N MET A 327 36.71 10.94 -18.78
CA MET A 327 36.60 11.87 -17.66
C MET A 327 37.96 12.05 -16.96
N LYS A 328 38.70 10.95 -16.80
CA LYS A 328 40.05 11.00 -16.23
C LYS A 328 41.01 11.77 -17.14
N GLU A 329 40.95 11.53 -18.46
CA GLU A 329 41.77 12.20 -19.46
C GLU A 329 41.53 13.73 -19.44
N ILE A 330 40.29 14.19 -19.33
CA ILE A 330 39.94 15.61 -19.19
C ILE A 330 40.68 16.22 -18.00
N VAL A 331 40.66 15.56 -16.85
CA VAL A 331 41.30 16.05 -15.62
C VAL A 331 42.83 16.00 -15.73
N ASP A 332 43.39 14.86 -16.22
CA ASP A 332 44.82 14.66 -16.34
C ASP A 332 45.48 15.70 -17.30
N ARG A 333 44.76 16.12 -18.34
CA ARG A 333 45.20 17.21 -19.23
C ARG A 333 44.93 18.62 -18.66
N GLY A 334 44.48 18.75 -17.43
CA GLY A 334 44.36 20.00 -16.68
C GLY A 334 43.11 20.82 -16.98
N HIS A 335 42.11 20.25 -17.58
CA HIS A 335 40.81 20.88 -17.76
C HIS A 335 39.95 20.80 -16.48
N SER A 336 38.91 21.61 -16.37
CA SER A 336 37.92 21.47 -15.31
C SER A 336 36.84 20.48 -15.72
N ILE A 337 36.42 19.67 -14.76
CA ILE A 337 35.27 18.77 -14.91
C ILE A 337 34.16 19.23 -14.00
N GLY A 338 32.93 19.33 -14.50
CA GLY A 338 31.73 19.70 -13.77
C GLY A 338 30.61 18.72 -14.00
N ILE A 339 29.55 18.85 -13.23
CA ILE A 339 28.37 17.98 -13.26
C ILE A 339 27.32 18.53 -14.22
N HIS A 340 26.85 17.69 -15.17
CA HIS A 340 25.70 18.05 -16.01
C HIS A 340 24.48 17.13 -15.79
N THR A 341 24.52 16.22 -14.90
CA THR A 341 23.57 15.19 -14.47
C THR A 341 23.96 13.79 -14.91
N MET A 342 23.35 12.79 -14.25
CA MET A 342 23.55 11.37 -14.59
C MET A 342 22.90 10.98 -15.92
N SER A 343 21.69 11.44 -16.17
CA SER A 343 20.85 10.92 -17.25
C SER A 343 20.46 11.93 -18.32
N HIS A 344 20.48 13.22 -18.01
CA HIS A 344 19.95 14.32 -18.84
C HIS A 344 18.47 14.10 -19.26
N VAL A 345 17.70 13.32 -18.47
CA VAL A 345 16.28 13.08 -18.71
C VAL A 345 15.45 14.01 -17.84
N TYR A 346 14.92 15.07 -18.45
CA TYR A 346 14.24 16.18 -17.76
C TYR A 346 13.12 15.69 -16.82
N GLU A 347 12.31 14.74 -17.25
CA GLU A 347 11.20 14.20 -16.46
C GLU A 347 11.67 13.47 -15.19
N ARG A 348 12.93 13.03 -15.17
CA ARG A 348 13.53 12.37 -14.00
C ARG A 348 14.23 13.37 -13.10
N ILE A 349 15.12 14.18 -13.68
CA ILE A 349 15.96 15.09 -12.88
C ILE A 349 15.15 16.24 -12.29
N TYR A 350 14.10 16.69 -12.96
CA TYR A 350 13.25 17.78 -12.48
C TYR A 350 11.91 17.28 -11.91
N ALA A 351 11.79 16.01 -11.55
CA ALA A 351 10.59 15.46 -10.93
C ALA A 351 10.33 16.06 -9.53
N SER A 352 11.39 16.27 -8.76
CA SER A 352 11.36 16.90 -7.43
C SER A 352 12.75 17.38 -7.04
N PRO A 353 12.89 18.20 -5.99
CA PRO A 353 14.19 18.57 -5.42
C PRO A 353 15.04 17.35 -5.05
N GLU A 354 14.44 16.33 -4.45
CA GLU A 354 15.10 15.08 -4.04
C GLU A 354 15.66 14.34 -5.26
N ALA A 355 14.86 14.24 -6.32
CA ALA A 355 15.29 13.59 -7.56
C ALA A 355 16.50 14.33 -8.17
N TYR A 356 16.47 15.66 -8.14
CA TYR A 356 17.58 16.47 -8.64
C TYR A 356 18.85 16.27 -7.82
N PHE A 357 18.79 16.37 -6.49
CA PHE A 357 19.95 16.19 -5.63
C PHE A 357 20.49 14.76 -5.65
N ALA A 358 19.64 13.76 -5.76
CA ALA A 358 20.06 12.37 -5.94
C ALA A 358 20.83 12.16 -7.25
N ASP A 359 20.39 12.79 -8.35
CA ASP A 359 21.07 12.75 -9.64
C ASP A 359 22.40 13.54 -9.58
N LEU A 360 22.39 14.75 -9.03
CA LEU A 360 23.56 15.62 -8.85
C LEU A 360 24.67 14.93 -8.05
N LEU A 361 24.33 14.43 -6.85
CA LEU A 361 25.30 13.75 -5.98
C LEU A 361 25.75 12.41 -6.58
N GLY A 362 24.85 11.68 -7.23
CA GLY A 362 25.18 10.47 -7.96
C GLY A 362 26.19 10.72 -9.08
N MET A 363 26.06 11.82 -9.81
CA MET A 363 27.02 12.19 -10.86
C MET A 363 28.36 12.68 -10.25
N GLN A 364 28.33 13.42 -9.15
CA GLN A 364 29.53 13.78 -8.42
C GLN A 364 30.33 12.54 -8.02
N ASP A 365 29.66 11.49 -7.54
CA ASP A 365 30.28 10.21 -7.19
C ASP A 365 30.87 9.48 -8.40
N VAL A 366 30.19 9.52 -9.55
CA VAL A 366 30.71 8.95 -10.81
C VAL A 366 32.01 9.66 -11.20
N ILE A 367 32.00 10.98 -11.19
CA ILE A 367 33.20 11.78 -11.52
C ILE A 367 34.32 11.44 -10.53
N TYR A 368 34.04 11.44 -9.23
CA TYR A 368 35.04 11.14 -8.19
C TYR A 368 35.65 9.74 -8.36
N ARG A 369 34.85 8.73 -8.62
CA ARG A 369 35.33 7.34 -8.83
C ARG A 369 36.23 7.21 -10.05
N ASN A 370 35.99 7.99 -11.10
CA ASN A 370 36.78 7.90 -12.33
C ASN A 370 38.03 8.79 -12.31
N THR A 371 37.99 9.92 -11.59
CA THR A 371 39.01 10.97 -11.69
C THR A 371 39.73 11.26 -10.37
N GLY A 372 39.15 10.88 -9.22
CA GLY A 372 39.60 11.31 -7.88
C GLY A 372 39.23 12.76 -7.53
N VAL A 373 38.54 13.49 -8.41
CA VAL A 373 38.13 14.88 -8.19
C VAL A 373 36.69 14.92 -7.70
N LYS A 374 36.46 15.50 -6.53
CA LYS A 374 35.12 15.80 -6.01
C LYS A 374 34.77 17.23 -6.45
N THR A 375 34.26 17.37 -7.67
CA THR A 375 33.91 18.67 -8.23
C THR A 375 32.65 19.25 -7.60
N THR A 376 32.65 20.59 -7.45
CA THR A 376 31.48 21.37 -7.03
C THR A 376 30.97 22.26 -8.19
N LEU A 377 31.61 22.19 -9.36
CA LEU A 377 31.15 22.89 -10.56
C LEU A 377 29.98 22.13 -11.19
N MET A 378 28.95 22.84 -11.58
CA MET A 378 27.78 22.21 -12.22
C MET A 378 27.13 23.13 -13.24
N ARG A 379 26.33 22.53 -14.12
CA ARG A 379 25.42 23.24 -15.04
C ARG A 379 24.07 22.51 -15.09
N PHE A 380 23.00 23.27 -14.94
CA PHE A 380 21.65 22.73 -15.07
C PHE A 380 21.35 22.37 -16.53
N PRO A 381 20.81 21.20 -16.86
CA PRO A 381 20.26 20.91 -18.17
C PRO A 381 19.24 21.95 -18.62
N GLY A 382 19.50 22.58 -19.79
CA GLY A 382 18.69 23.70 -20.29
C GLY A 382 18.91 25.03 -19.58
N GLY A 383 19.91 25.11 -18.67
CA GLY A 383 20.24 26.31 -17.89
C GLY A 383 19.28 26.58 -16.72
N SER A 384 19.67 27.53 -15.88
CA SER A 384 18.86 27.93 -14.72
C SER A 384 17.54 28.62 -15.09
N SER A 385 17.41 29.09 -16.32
CA SER A 385 16.20 29.72 -16.87
C SER A 385 15.22 28.74 -17.51
N ASN A 386 15.49 27.41 -17.47
CA ASN A 386 14.59 26.46 -18.11
C ASN A 386 13.19 26.50 -17.48
N THR A 387 12.17 26.34 -18.32
CA THR A 387 10.76 26.30 -17.89
C THR A 387 10.18 24.89 -17.93
N VAL A 388 10.94 23.91 -18.41
CA VAL A 388 10.49 22.51 -18.52
C VAL A 388 10.25 21.92 -17.14
N SER A 389 11.08 22.30 -16.17
CA SER A 389 10.95 21.90 -14.76
C SER A 389 9.58 22.26 -14.14
N ALA A 390 8.94 23.32 -14.61
CA ALA A 390 7.62 23.76 -14.15
C ALA A 390 6.49 22.74 -14.47
N HIS A 391 6.70 21.87 -15.45
CA HIS A 391 5.72 20.83 -15.79
C HIS A 391 5.58 19.79 -14.67
N SER A 392 6.64 19.56 -13.90
CA SER A 392 6.64 18.61 -12.79
C SER A 392 6.53 19.30 -11.43
N TYR A 393 7.22 20.41 -11.25
CA TYR A 393 7.29 21.13 -9.98
C TYR A 393 7.42 22.64 -10.22
N VAL A 394 6.36 23.39 -9.90
CA VAL A 394 6.35 24.85 -10.00
C VAL A 394 7.28 25.46 -8.94
N GLY A 395 8.15 26.39 -9.33
CA GLY A 395 9.13 27.01 -8.44
C GLY A 395 10.41 26.20 -8.24
N LEU A 396 10.58 25.07 -8.93
CA LEU A 396 11.72 24.17 -8.75
C LEU A 396 13.06 24.86 -9.00
N MET A 397 13.20 25.60 -10.10
CA MET A 397 14.47 26.27 -10.42
C MET A 397 14.81 27.37 -9.43
N SER A 398 13.81 28.08 -8.92
CA SER A 398 13.98 29.09 -7.86
C SER A 398 14.50 28.47 -6.56
N LEU A 399 14.05 27.25 -6.24
CA LEU A 399 14.53 26.48 -5.11
C LEU A 399 15.93 25.94 -5.37
N LEU A 400 16.13 25.21 -6.48
CA LEU A 400 17.38 24.52 -6.79
C LEU A 400 18.57 25.47 -6.95
N THR A 401 18.41 26.62 -7.63
CA THR A 401 19.49 27.58 -7.82
C THR A 401 20.04 28.13 -6.52
N ARG A 402 19.20 28.24 -5.48
CA ARG A 402 19.62 28.61 -4.13
C ARG A 402 20.21 27.41 -3.39
N ALA A 403 19.48 26.29 -3.35
CA ALA A 403 19.85 25.12 -2.58
C ALA A 403 21.19 24.50 -3.01
N VAL A 404 21.50 24.44 -4.33
CA VAL A 404 22.81 23.95 -4.78
C VAL A 404 23.94 24.88 -4.34
N GLN A 405 23.70 26.19 -4.31
CA GLN A 405 24.69 27.13 -3.82
C GLN A 405 24.92 27.02 -2.31
N ASP A 406 23.86 26.87 -1.54
CA ASP A 406 23.93 26.63 -0.08
C ASP A 406 24.57 25.26 0.24
N ALA A 407 24.45 24.29 -0.67
CA ALA A 407 25.16 23.00 -0.61
C ALA A 407 26.63 23.08 -1.07
N GLY A 408 27.15 24.27 -1.41
CA GLY A 408 28.53 24.49 -1.80
C GLY A 408 28.82 24.30 -3.28
N PHE A 409 27.82 24.03 -4.12
CA PHE A 409 28.04 23.96 -5.57
C PHE A 409 28.04 25.33 -6.20
N GLN A 410 28.84 25.47 -7.28
CA GLN A 410 28.84 26.64 -8.16
C GLN A 410 28.24 26.24 -9.49
N TYR A 411 27.06 26.79 -9.81
CA TYR A 411 26.47 26.54 -11.13
C TYR A 411 26.84 27.65 -12.10
N PHE A 412 26.93 27.29 -13.38
CA PHE A 412 27.27 28.18 -14.48
C PHE A 412 26.26 28.01 -15.61
N ASP A 413 25.62 29.09 -16.00
CA ASP A 413 24.96 29.18 -17.30
C ASP A 413 25.96 29.67 -18.34
N TRP A 414 25.52 30.33 -19.39
CA TRP A 414 26.33 30.89 -20.47
C TRP A 414 25.80 32.25 -20.87
N ASN A 415 26.68 33.10 -21.42
CA ASN A 415 26.31 34.36 -22.07
C ASN A 415 26.66 34.37 -23.55
N VAL A 416 27.22 33.29 -24.09
CA VAL A 416 27.47 33.04 -25.48
C VAL A 416 26.99 31.66 -25.87
N ASP A 417 26.02 31.56 -26.76
CA ASP A 417 25.47 30.31 -27.24
C ASP A 417 25.97 30.02 -28.66
N SER A 418 26.62 28.88 -28.84
CA SER A 418 27.07 28.42 -30.18
C SER A 418 25.91 28.00 -31.07
N ASN A 419 24.75 27.72 -30.47
CA ASN A 419 23.55 27.16 -31.11
C ASN A 419 23.78 25.77 -31.76
N ASP A 420 24.78 25.03 -31.31
CA ASP A 420 25.13 23.70 -31.83
C ASP A 420 24.13 22.62 -31.43
N ALA A 421 23.47 22.75 -30.28
CA ALA A 421 22.30 21.92 -29.91
C ALA A 421 21.04 22.30 -30.71
N GLY A 422 21.03 23.51 -31.28
CA GLY A 422 19.90 24.07 -32.05
C GLY A 422 20.08 24.01 -33.55
N GLY A 423 20.16 25.19 -34.16
CA GLY A 423 20.16 25.40 -35.62
C GLY A 423 21.53 25.31 -36.30
N ALA A 424 22.64 25.47 -35.59
CA ALA A 424 23.97 25.36 -36.17
C ALA A 424 24.30 23.87 -36.41
N LYS A 425 24.65 23.53 -37.66
CA LYS A 425 25.04 22.16 -38.07
C LYS A 425 26.30 22.19 -38.93
N LYS A 426 27.08 23.26 -38.87
CA LYS A 426 28.36 23.44 -39.57
C LYS A 426 29.33 24.19 -38.69
N ALA A 427 30.61 23.84 -38.72
CA ALA A 427 31.67 24.48 -37.95
C ALA A 427 31.70 26.02 -38.18
N GLN A 428 31.57 26.48 -39.43
CA GLN A 428 31.54 27.90 -39.71
C GLN A 428 30.38 28.65 -39.05
N THR A 429 29.20 28.01 -38.89
CA THR A 429 28.05 28.61 -38.20
C THR A 429 28.31 28.73 -36.72
N VAL A 430 28.84 27.66 -36.08
CA VAL A 430 29.29 27.63 -34.68
C VAL A 430 30.32 28.74 -34.44
N PHE A 431 31.36 28.82 -35.27
CA PHE A 431 32.38 29.84 -35.19
C PHE A 431 31.78 31.26 -35.24
N ASN A 432 30.90 31.53 -36.20
CA ASN A 432 30.27 32.86 -36.36
C ASN A 432 29.42 33.22 -35.13
N ASN A 433 28.65 32.27 -34.59
CA ASN A 433 27.82 32.49 -33.40
C ASN A 433 28.67 32.82 -32.19
N VAL A 434 29.70 31.99 -31.95
CA VAL A 434 30.62 32.18 -30.81
C VAL A 434 31.36 33.48 -30.89
N THR A 435 32.02 33.78 -32.02
CA THR A 435 32.85 35.01 -32.19
C THR A 435 31.99 36.25 -32.13
N THR A 436 30.77 36.23 -32.66
CA THR A 436 29.81 37.33 -32.54
C THR A 436 29.42 37.58 -31.08
N GLY A 437 29.05 36.53 -30.37
CA GLY A 437 28.67 36.65 -28.95
C GLY A 437 29.81 37.08 -28.05
N VAL A 438 31.00 36.47 -28.23
CA VAL A 438 32.21 36.83 -27.48
C VAL A 438 32.61 38.29 -27.69
N SER A 439 32.50 38.83 -28.91
CA SER A 439 32.86 40.22 -29.21
C SER A 439 32.04 41.26 -28.42
N GLN A 440 30.90 40.87 -27.88
CA GLN A 440 30.03 41.74 -27.09
C GLN A 440 30.33 41.69 -25.58
N ASN A 441 31.22 40.78 -25.14
CA ASN A 441 31.48 40.52 -23.75
C ASN A 441 32.98 40.62 -23.40
N ARG A 442 33.27 41.15 -22.22
CA ARG A 442 34.63 41.11 -21.67
C ARG A 442 34.96 39.73 -21.11
N VAL A 443 33.97 39.11 -20.49
CA VAL A 443 34.05 37.77 -19.91
C VAL A 443 32.94 36.94 -20.56
N SER A 444 33.32 35.91 -21.27
CA SER A 444 32.43 35.05 -22.03
C SER A 444 32.48 33.62 -21.49
N VAL A 445 31.32 33.08 -21.11
CA VAL A 445 31.11 31.65 -20.89
C VAL A 445 30.36 31.12 -22.10
N VAL A 446 31.04 30.30 -22.89
CA VAL A 446 30.55 29.80 -24.18
C VAL A 446 29.94 28.40 -23.97
N LEU A 447 28.68 28.23 -24.39
CA LEU A 447 28.02 26.93 -24.46
C LEU A 447 28.33 26.24 -25.80
N GLN A 448 28.92 25.08 -25.75
CA GLN A 448 29.11 24.12 -26.83
C GLN A 448 28.87 22.68 -26.33
N HIS A 449 28.84 21.72 -27.26
CA HIS A 449 28.68 20.30 -26.93
C HIS A 449 29.74 19.49 -27.68
N ASP A 450 30.55 18.71 -26.95
CA ASP A 450 31.63 17.86 -27.50
C ASP A 450 31.14 16.54 -28.08
N ILE A 451 29.81 16.36 -28.12
CA ILE A 451 29.15 15.24 -28.78
C ILE A 451 28.83 15.49 -30.28
N HIS A 452 29.15 16.66 -30.78
CA HIS A 452 28.92 17.06 -32.16
C HIS A 452 30.24 17.37 -32.87
N ASP A 453 30.53 16.66 -33.99
CA ASP A 453 31.73 16.88 -34.82
C ASP A 453 31.90 18.34 -35.28
N PHE A 454 30.84 18.91 -35.86
CA PHE A 454 30.87 20.31 -36.36
C PHE A 454 31.08 21.35 -35.24
N SER A 455 30.75 21.01 -33.98
CA SER A 455 31.01 21.88 -32.84
C SER A 455 32.50 21.81 -32.46
N VAL A 456 33.07 20.61 -32.41
CA VAL A 456 34.48 20.38 -32.13
C VAL A 456 35.37 20.95 -33.26
N ASP A 457 35.00 20.76 -34.53
CA ASP A 457 35.72 21.26 -35.67
C ASP A 457 35.82 22.82 -35.71
N ALA A 458 34.92 23.52 -35.03
CA ALA A 458 34.97 24.98 -34.95
C ALA A 458 35.96 25.52 -33.90
N VAL A 459 36.40 24.67 -32.94
CA VAL A 459 37.13 25.12 -31.73
C VAL A 459 38.48 25.71 -32.08
N GLU A 460 39.22 25.10 -33.00
CA GLU A 460 40.53 25.61 -33.44
C GLU A 460 40.44 27.05 -33.97
N ASP A 461 39.50 27.30 -34.88
CA ASP A 461 39.27 28.65 -35.44
C ASP A 461 38.83 29.64 -34.38
N ILE A 462 37.98 29.21 -33.42
CA ILE A 462 37.55 30.05 -32.30
C ILE A 462 38.77 30.44 -31.42
N ILE A 463 39.65 29.49 -31.11
CA ILE A 463 40.85 29.75 -30.31
C ILE A 463 41.77 30.74 -31.04
N VAL A 464 42.08 30.50 -32.33
CA VAL A 464 42.93 31.38 -33.13
C VAL A 464 42.34 32.79 -33.21
N TRP A 465 41.06 32.92 -33.47
CA TRP A 465 40.37 34.20 -33.51
C TRP A 465 40.44 34.90 -32.12
N GLY A 466 40.17 34.22 -31.05
CA GLY A 466 40.17 34.78 -29.69
C GLY A 466 41.55 35.34 -29.31
N LEU A 467 42.61 34.55 -29.50
CA LEU A 467 44.00 34.96 -29.23
C LEU A 467 44.38 36.21 -30.06
N ASN A 468 44.03 36.24 -31.36
CA ASN A 468 44.30 37.36 -32.26
C ASN A 468 43.50 38.63 -31.89
N ASN A 469 42.40 38.51 -31.13
CA ASN A 469 41.57 39.63 -30.66
C ASN A 469 41.83 40.01 -29.19
N GLY A 470 42.90 39.46 -28.59
CA GLY A 470 43.36 39.79 -27.24
C GLY A 470 42.53 39.19 -26.13
N TYR A 471 41.92 38.05 -26.35
CA TYR A 471 41.29 37.23 -25.31
C TYR A 471 42.30 36.22 -24.77
N SER A 472 42.22 35.95 -23.46
CA SER A 472 42.80 34.76 -22.85
C SER A 472 41.71 33.67 -22.78
N PHE A 473 42.15 32.42 -22.69
CA PHE A 473 41.29 31.28 -22.47
C PHE A 473 41.58 30.66 -21.12
N GLU A 474 40.55 30.52 -20.32
CA GLU A 474 40.65 29.92 -18.98
C GLU A 474 39.57 28.85 -18.81
N ARG A 475 39.81 27.97 -17.84
CA ARG A 475 38.81 27.02 -17.35
C ARG A 475 38.02 27.61 -16.19
N LEU A 476 36.78 27.27 -16.02
CA LEU A 476 36.00 27.63 -14.86
C LEU A 476 36.54 26.92 -13.62
N THR A 477 36.49 27.64 -12.51
CA THR A 477 36.87 27.17 -11.16
C THR A 477 35.79 27.61 -10.18
N GLU A 478 35.88 27.18 -8.95
CA GLU A 478 34.97 27.58 -7.86
C GLU A 478 35.00 29.10 -7.60
N THR A 479 36.08 29.80 -7.96
CA THR A 479 36.23 31.24 -7.82
C THR A 479 35.88 32.01 -9.08
N SER A 480 35.61 31.35 -10.21
CA SER A 480 35.26 32.01 -11.46
C SER A 480 33.93 32.77 -11.36
N PRO A 481 33.77 33.91 -12.06
CA PRO A 481 32.52 34.64 -12.05
C PRO A 481 31.38 33.77 -12.61
N GLY A 482 30.33 33.63 -11.86
CA GLY A 482 29.11 32.93 -12.29
C GLY A 482 28.37 33.75 -13.34
N VAL A 483 28.11 33.16 -14.49
CA VAL A 483 27.11 33.66 -15.42
C VAL A 483 25.82 32.93 -15.11
N HIS A 484 24.80 33.67 -14.70
CA HIS A 484 23.51 33.10 -14.31
C HIS A 484 22.41 33.74 -15.19
N HIS A 485 21.55 32.90 -15.71
CA HIS A 485 20.34 33.36 -16.38
C HIS A 485 19.29 33.83 -15.35
N GLY A 486 18.33 34.65 -15.76
CA GLY A 486 17.20 34.98 -14.93
C GLY A 486 16.29 33.75 -14.73
N VAL A 487 16.12 33.34 -13.50
CA VAL A 487 15.25 32.19 -13.18
C VAL A 487 13.80 32.52 -13.52
N GLN A 488 13.10 31.61 -14.20
CA GLN A 488 11.72 31.80 -14.69
C GLN A 488 10.72 30.80 -14.07
N ASN A 489 11.17 29.85 -13.27
CA ASN A 489 10.32 28.87 -12.61
C ASN A 489 10.66 28.76 -11.13
#